data_b0bb2faa87381db4345eb068b9d29c9b
#
_entry.id   b0bb2faa87381db4345eb068b9d29c9b
#
_cell.length_a   1.000
_cell.length_b   1.000
_cell.length_c   1.000
_cell.angle_alpha   90.00
_cell.angle_beta   90.00
_cell.angle_gamma   90.00
#
_symmetry.space_group_name_H-M   'P 1'
#
loop_
_entity.id
_entity.type
_entity.pdbx_description
1 polymer ?
#
loop_
_entity_poly.entity_id
_entity_poly.type
_entity_poly.pdbx_seq_one_letter_code
_entity_poly.pdbx_strand_id
1 'polypeptide(L)'
;MNRDNRHRFPLKLVSVDLPELYTGLLLICLSLLMPLLFHAGNFHVLDSLAEALLQSERIDLVAASVQLVALNSLRGIPHFVGAYFVGESLSFRYRDRRAWPINAVLILLILLMVYDAINAIHHIYYDFGLPAILVASFVFFFRKLHYRYISMWKKASMIVLVHIALQFLDIMPALDAFPVGRGEISEDIKLAALLLEGQTALNTVATVGMVLFLTFALLIFFQLREENNLRELSVLKEQNQAIMLQSQLNEMENRTHQEIQYLVHDLKSPLTTVQTLVGVLKMESEAESRSRDVEYLDYIENAVERMSEMISEVLYEDQQFPITTRELVGVVMSQSSVTDYAPFLQVSNQLPEAKILANRLLFPRALINLLQNSAHAMTDDREPEIKLQVHRADTPAWVAFTVEDNGSGIDQEHLQSVWDRGASGRQSSGLGLAFVRNVVEKMGGEIRIESTPGQGTRISLELPEELGETE
;
A
#
# COMPACT_ATOMS: atom_id res chain seq x y z
N MET A 1 18.79 -23.73 -23.84
CA MET A 1 19.85 -24.07 -22.88
C MET A 1 20.73 -22.83 -22.72
N ASN A 2 20.31 -21.90 -21.86
CA ASN A 2 21.05 -20.68 -21.57
C ASN A 2 21.13 -20.56 -20.05
N ARG A 3 22.27 -21.02 -19.49
CA ARG A 3 22.61 -20.92 -18.07
C ARG A 3 23.19 -19.53 -17.84
N ASP A 4 22.34 -18.57 -17.50
CA ASP A 4 22.78 -17.30 -16.92
C ASP A 4 22.91 -17.50 -15.40
N ASN A 5 24.02 -18.15 -15.01
CA ASN A 5 24.44 -18.30 -13.62
C ASN A 5 25.11 -17.00 -13.17
N ARG A 6 24.33 -15.92 -13.01
CA ARG A 6 24.78 -14.75 -12.25
C ARG A 6 24.76 -15.16 -10.77
N HIS A 7 25.95 -15.32 -10.21
CA HIS A 7 26.18 -15.38 -8.76
C HIS A 7 25.58 -14.12 -8.10
N ARG A 8 24.29 -14.16 -7.80
CA ARG A 8 23.68 -13.14 -6.95
C ARG A 8 24.22 -13.38 -5.56
N PHE A 9 25.07 -12.46 -5.07
CA PHE A 9 25.44 -12.41 -3.67
C PHE A 9 24.16 -12.52 -2.83
N PRO A 10 24.06 -13.53 -1.95
CA PRO A 10 22.83 -13.77 -1.20
C PRO A 10 22.53 -12.68 -0.17
N LEU A 11 23.47 -11.76 0.03
CA LEU A 11 23.38 -10.63 0.94
C LEU A 11 23.07 -9.34 0.15
N LYS A 12 21.99 -8.65 0.52
CA LYS A 12 21.61 -7.37 -0.07
C LYS A 12 21.40 -6.32 1.03
N LEU A 13 21.97 -5.13 0.82
CA LEU A 13 21.55 -3.93 1.53
C LEU A 13 20.20 -3.49 0.96
N VAL A 14 19.17 -3.42 1.81
CA VAL A 14 17.78 -3.16 1.40
C VAL A 14 17.41 -1.69 1.58
N SER A 15 17.81 -1.10 2.72
CA SER A 15 17.53 0.30 3.02
C SER A 15 18.60 0.89 3.94
N VAL A 16 18.77 2.20 3.82
CA VAL A 16 19.63 3.02 4.67
C VAL A 16 18.76 4.14 5.24
N ASP A 17 18.73 4.27 6.56
CA ASP A 17 18.15 5.42 7.24
C ASP A 17 19.23 6.52 7.37
N LEU A 18 19.16 7.51 6.48
CA LEU A 18 20.19 8.55 6.38
C LEU A 18 20.29 9.42 7.64
N PRO A 19 19.21 9.93 8.26
CA PRO A 19 19.27 10.67 9.52
C PRO A 19 19.97 9.91 10.64
N GLU A 20 19.65 8.63 10.83
CA GLU A 20 20.29 7.78 11.84
C GLU A 20 21.77 7.52 11.51
N LEU A 21 22.08 7.28 10.24
CA LEU A 21 23.47 7.09 9.78
C LEU A 21 24.33 8.34 10.05
N TYR A 22 23.86 9.52 9.64
CA TYR A 22 24.60 10.77 9.88
C TYR A 22 24.77 11.06 11.38
N THR A 23 23.74 10.84 12.18
CA THR A 23 23.82 10.98 13.64
C THR A 23 24.87 10.04 14.22
N GLY A 24 24.88 8.78 13.79
CA GLY A 24 25.86 7.79 14.24
C GLY A 24 27.29 8.15 13.85
N LEU A 25 27.52 8.58 12.60
CA LEU A 25 28.82 9.04 12.12
C LEU A 25 29.31 10.28 12.87
N LEU A 26 28.41 11.25 13.13
CA LEU A 26 28.76 12.43 13.93
C LEU A 26 29.21 12.05 15.34
N LEU A 27 28.49 11.13 15.99
CA LEU A 27 28.89 10.64 17.34
C LEU A 27 30.23 9.90 17.31
N ILE A 28 30.53 9.12 16.28
CA ILE A 28 31.83 8.47 16.11
C ILE A 28 32.92 9.52 15.92
N CYS A 29 32.72 10.53 15.09
CA CYS A 29 33.65 11.63 14.94
C CYS A 29 33.87 12.38 16.26
N LEU A 30 32.79 12.64 17.01
CA LEU A 30 32.86 13.24 18.34
C LEU A 30 33.70 12.37 19.29
N SER A 31 33.55 11.04 19.24
CA SER A 31 34.28 10.13 20.12
C SER A 31 35.80 10.21 19.94
N LEU A 32 36.29 10.49 18.73
CA LEU A 32 37.71 10.71 18.44
C LEU A 32 38.26 12.02 19.08
N LEU A 33 37.37 12.98 19.34
CA LEU A 33 37.72 14.24 19.99
C LEU A 33 37.61 14.19 21.52
N MET A 34 36.91 13.20 22.07
CA MET A 34 36.64 13.11 23.50
C MET A 34 37.88 13.11 24.38
N PRO A 35 39.01 12.41 24.06
CA PRO A 35 40.20 12.46 24.88
C PRO A 35 40.88 13.83 24.95
N LEU A 36 40.67 14.71 23.95
CA LEU A 36 41.13 16.09 23.99
C LEU A 36 40.30 16.96 24.93
N LEU A 37 38.98 16.71 24.96
CA LEU A 37 38.03 17.45 25.76
C LEU A 37 38.04 16.99 27.24
N PHE A 38 38.15 15.69 27.45
CA PHE A 38 38.06 15.04 28.74
C PHE A 38 39.33 14.20 28.96
N HIS A 39 40.21 14.65 29.81
CA HIS A 39 41.46 13.96 30.18
C HIS A 39 41.61 13.93 31.70
N ALA A 40 42.51 13.07 32.20
CA ALA A 40 42.69 12.82 33.63
C ALA A 40 42.98 14.09 34.44
N GLY A 41 43.66 15.10 33.82
CA GLY A 41 43.98 16.36 34.47
C GLY A 41 42.73 17.24 34.70
N ASN A 42 41.88 17.43 33.68
CA ASN A 42 40.68 18.28 33.87
C ASN A 42 39.54 17.59 34.65
N PHE A 43 39.64 16.28 34.88
CA PHE A 43 38.79 15.54 35.80
C PHE A 43 39.36 15.40 37.21
N HIS A 44 40.52 16.01 37.47
CA HIS A 44 41.23 15.98 38.77
C HIS A 44 41.53 14.57 39.31
N VAL A 45 41.52 13.54 38.43
CA VAL A 45 41.75 12.14 38.84
C VAL A 45 43.15 11.98 39.48
N LEU A 46 44.18 12.58 38.83
CA LEU A 46 45.56 12.51 39.28
C LEU A 46 45.78 13.32 40.57
N ASP A 47 45.12 14.48 40.71
CA ASP A 47 45.21 15.32 41.90
C ASP A 47 44.61 14.58 43.10
N SER A 48 43.42 14.02 42.99
CA SER A 48 42.77 13.24 44.05
C SER A 48 43.57 11.97 44.40
N LEU A 49 44.16 11.31 43.40
CA LEU A 49 45.03 10.15 43.63
C LEU A 49 46.31 10.52 44.37
N ALA A 50 46.93 11.66 44.01
CA ALA A 50 48.12 12.18 44.69
C ALA A 50 47.83 12.58 46.16
N GLU A 51 46.69 13.25 46.40
CA GLU A 51 46.20 13.59 47.72
C GLU A 51 45.96 12.34 48.57
N ALA A 52 45.31 11.32 48.02
CA ALA A 52 45.09 10.05 48.68
C ALA A 52 46.39 9.40 49.16
N LEU A 53 47.41 9.42 48.31
CA LEU A 53 48.74 8.84 48.66
C LEU A 53 49.54 9.70 49.66
N LEU A 54 49.49 11.03 49.53
CA LEU A 54 50.18 11.94 50.40
C LEU A 54 49.57 12.02 51.79
N GLN A 55 48.24 12.06 51.88
CA GLN A 55 47.52 12.20 53.16
C GLN A 55 47.13 10.86 53.76
N SER A 56 47.32 9.77 53.01
CA SER A 56 46.89 8.41 53.37
C SER A 56 45.39 8.33 53.65
N GLU A 57 44.60 9.15 52.92
CA GLU A 57 43.13 9.19 53.08
C GLU A 57 42.41 8.34 52.05
N ARG A 58 41.56 7.42 52.52
CA ARG A 58 40.75 6.54 51.67
C ARG A 58 39.66 7.28 50.94
N ILE A 59 39.22 8.44 51.42
CA ILE A 59 38.15 9.21 50.80
C ILE A 59 38.56 9.82 49.48
N ASP A 60 39.79 10.30 49.37
CA ASP A 60 40.35 10.85 48.13
C ASP A 60 40.62 9.76 47.11
N LEU A 61 40.97 8.54 47.55
CA LEU A 61 41.05 7.38 46.67
C LEU A 61 39.70 6.99 46.07
N VAL A 62 38.64 7.04 46.87
CA VAL A 62 37.27 6.83 46.37
C VAL A 62 36.87 7.93 45.40
N ALA A 63 37.18 9.19 45.70
CA ALA A 63 36.94 10.32 44.81
C ALA A 63 37.67 10.14 43.45
N ALA A 64 38.96 9.82 43.46
CA ALA A 64 39.72 9.53 42.24
C ALA A 64 39.11 8.39 41.40
N SER A 65 38.65 7.32 42.08
CA SER A 65 38.01 6.19 41.40
C SER A 65 36.70 6.54 40.74
N VAL A 66 35.82 7.30 41.39
CA VAL A 66 34.55 7.77 40.83
C VAL A 66 34.75 8.75 39.69
N GLN A 67 35.74 9.68 39.83
CA GLN A 67 36.13 10.59 38.76
C GLN A 67 36.64 9.84 37.53
N LEU A 68 37.44 8.75 37.69
CA LEU A 68 37.87 7.91 36.58
C LEU A 68 36.71 7.21 35.90
N VAL A 69 35.75 6.65 36.65
CA VAL A 69 34.54 6.04 36.07
C VAL A 69 33.75 7.08 35.26
N ALA A 70 33.58 8.30 35.79
CA ALA A 70 32.91 9.38 35.08
C ALA A 70 33.64 9.77 33.78
N LEU A 71 34.98 9.91 33.85
CA LEU A 71 35.82 10.20 32.70
C LEU A 71 35.69 9.14 31.60
N ASN A 72 35.89 7.87 31.96
CA ASN A 72 35.79 6.75 30.99
C ASN A 72 34.37 6.61 30.42
N SER A 73 33.35 6.82 31.25
CA SER A 73 31.96 6.81 30.79
C SER A 73 31.69 7.90 29.74
N LEU A 74 32.09 9.15 30.01
CA LEU A 74 31.90 10.27 29.08
C LEU A 74 32.67 10.08 27.77
N ARG A 75 33.90 9.56 27.83
CA ARG A 75 34.66 9.22 26.62
C ARG A 75 34.02 8.12 25.82
N GLY A 76 33.42 7.11 26.49
CA GLY A 76 32.84 5.90 25.88
C GLY A 76 31.47 6.11 25.24
N ILE A 77 30.61 6.94 25.82
CA ILE A 77 29.24 7.14 25.37
C ILE A 77 29.12 7.41 23.85
N PRO A 78 29.84 8.36 23.24
CA PRO A 78 29.68 8.70 21.85
C PRO A 78 29.98 7.54 20.90
N HIS A 79 31.00 6.75 21.14
CA HIS A 79 31.32 5.66 20.22
C HIS A 79 30.39 4.45 20.37
N PHE A 80 29.91 4.09 21.57
CA PHE A 80 28.95 3.01 21.73
C PHE A 80 27.58 3.38 21.13
N VAL A 81 27.10 4.60 21.40
CA VAL A 81 25.86 5.11 20.82
C VAL A 81 26.01 5.30 19.32
N GLY A 82 27.11 5.88 18.85
CA GLY A 82 27.38 6.10 17.43
C GLY A 82 27.43 4.79 16.64
N ALA A 83 28.17 3.79 17.13
CA ALA A 83 28.22 2.47 16.50
C ALA A 83 26.86 1.79 16.45
N TYR A 84 26.06 1.94 17.52
CA TYR A 84 24.68 1.44 17.54
C TYR A 84 23.80 2.11 16.47
N PHE A 85 23.84 3.45 16.34
CA PHE A 85 23.08 4.18 15.33
C PHE A 85 23.49 3.79 13.91
N VAL A 86 24.78 3.71 13.61
CA VAL A 86 25.28 3.25 12.30
C VAL A 86 24.82 1.80 12.04
N GLY A 87 24.92 0.94 13.04
CA GLY A 87 24.48 -0.45 12.90
C GLY A 87 22.98 -0.58 12.64
N GLU A 88 22.12 0.23 13.28
CA GLU A 88 20.67 0.19 13.10
C GLU A 88 20.20 0.90 11.82
N SER A 89 20.92 1.93 11.36
CA SER A 89 20.58 2.66 10.12
C SER A 89 20.65 1.79 8.85
N LEU A 90 21.38 0.68 8.91
CA LEU A 90 21.60 -0.22 7.78
C LEU A 90 20.73 -1.48 7.89
N SER A 91 19.90 -1.75 6.89
CA SER A 91 19.06 -2.96 6.81
C SER A 91 19.62 -3.94 5.79
N PHE A 92 20.10 -5.09 6.28
CA PHE A 92 20.58 -6.18 5.43
C PHE A 92 19.60 -7.33 5.36
N ARG A 93 19.44 -7.96 4.17
CA ARG A 93 18.72 -9.22 3.96
C ARG A 93 19.65 -10.30 3.39
N TYR A 94 19.47 -11.49 3.90
CA TYR A 94 20.11 -12.71 3.41
C TYR A 94 19.02 -13.72 3.06
N ARG A 95 18.92 -14.15 1.81
CA ARG A 95 17.88 -15.09 1.33
C ARG A 95 16.47 -14.68 1.82
N ASP A 96 16.11 -13.42 1.61
CA ASP A 96 14.83 -12.80 2.00
C ASP A 96 14.52 -12.75 3.51
N ARG A 97 15.46 -13.17 4.37
CA ARG A 97 15.36 -12.99 5.82
C ARG A 97 16.23 -11.82 6.29
N ARG A 98 15.77 -11.08 7.29
CA ARG A 98 16.53 -9.98 7.88
C ARG A 98 17.83 -10.52 8.50
N ALA A 99 18.98 -10.01 8.02
CA ALA A 99 20.31 -10.50 8.41
C ALA A 99 20.86 -9.71 9.61
N TRP A 100 20.15 -9.70 10.73
CA TRP A 100 20.52 -9.01 11.97
C TRP A 100 21.94 -9.33 12.52
N PRO A 101 22.52 -10.53 12.35
CA PRO A 101 23.88 -10.79 12.85
C PRO A 101 24.92 -9.92 12.15
N ILE A 102 24.72 -9.53 10.90
CA ILE A 102 25.66 -8.72 10.12
C ILE A 102 25.83 -7.34 10.73
N ASN A 103 24.74 -6.72 11.15
CA ASN A 103 24.80 -5.41 11.79
C ASN A 103 25.49 -5.48 13.16
N ALA A 104 25.35 -6.58 13.88
CA ALA A 104 26.05 -6.78 15.14
C ALA A 104 27.56 -6.92 14.94
N VAL A 105 27.98 -7.66 13.91
CA VAL A 105 29.39 -7.73 13.50
C VAL A 105 29.90 -6.35 13.08
N LEU A 106 29.08 -5.59 12.32
CA LEU A 106 29.43 -4.23 11.92
C LEU A 106 29.62 -3.31 13.12
N ILE A 107 28.73 -3.34 14.11
CA ILE A 107 28.88 -2.55 15.35
C ILE A 107 30.20 -2.90 16.07
N LEU A 108 30.52 -4.19 16.20
CA LEU A 108 31.75 -4.63 16.82
C LEU A 108 32.99 -4.14 16.05
N LEU A 109 32.99 -4.24 14.72
CA LEU A 109 34.08 -3.75 13.88
C LEU A 109 34.26 -2.24 14.01
N ILE A 110 33.16 -1.46 14.03
CA ILE A 110 33.22 -0.01 14.24
C ILE A 110 33.86 0.30 15.61
N LEU A 111 33.43 -0.38 16.67
CA LEU A 111 34.01 -0.18 18.00
C LEU A 111 35.50 -0.48 18.02
N LEU A 112 35.96 -1.60 17.48
CA LEU A 112 37.37 -1.94 17.40
C LEU A 112 38.16 -0.88 16.64
N MET A 113 37.66 -0.43 15.48
CA MET A 113 38.32 0.65 14.70
C MET A 113 38.41 1.97 15.47
N VAL A 114 37.39 2.32 16.26
CA VAL A 114 37.39 3.56 17.05
C VAL A 114 38.38 3.47 18.18
N TYR A 115 38.48 2.35 18.89
CA TYR A 115 39.51 2.15 19.94
C TYR A 115 40.91 2.24 19.39
N ASP A 116 41.22 1.54 18.28
CA ASP A 116 42.51 1.62 17.61
C ASP A 116 42.83 3.04 17.15
N ALA A 117 41.85 3.76 16.59
CA ALA A 117 42.04 5.13 16.14
C ALA A 117 42.34 6.09 17.32
N ILE A 118 41.60 5.96 18.44
CA ILE A 118 41.83 6.77 19.65
C ILE A 118 43.25 6.52 20.17
N ASN A 119 43.67 5.26 20.30
CA ASN A 119 45.01 4.89 20.78
C ASN A 119 46.11 5.44 19.86
N ALA A 120 45.94 5.36 18.54
CA ALA A 120 46.90 5.85 17.57
C ALA A 120 46.98 7.38 17.52
N ILE A 121 45.88 8.10 17.66
CA ILE A 121 45.82 9.58 17.55
C ILE A 121 46.31 10.23 18.85
N HIS A 122 45.88 9.72 20.00
CA HIS A 122 46.10 10.37 21.30
C HIS A 122 47.28 9.78 22.08
N HIS A 123 47.86 8.66 21.59
CA HIS A 123 48.94 7.94 22.26
C HIS A 123 48.63 7.55 23.71
N ILE A 124 47.34 7.22 23.98
CA ILE A 124 46.84 6.74 25.26
C ILE A 124 46.54 5.24 25.15
N TYR A 125 46.63 4.53 26.26
CA TYR A 125 46.24 3.14 26.33
C TYR A 125 44.76 3.05 26.70
N TYR A 126 43.91 3.09 25.66
CA TYR A 126 42.46 2.92 25.81
C TYR A 126 42.13 1.46 25.58
N ASP A 127 41.86 0.72 26.67
CA ASP A 127 41.71 -0.75 26.62
C ASP A 127 40.32 -1.17 26.10
N PHE A 128 40.33 -2.03 25.07
CA PHE A 128 39.12 -2.75 24.64
C PHE A 128 38.96 -4.02 25.50
N GLY A 129 38.80 -3.80 26.79
CA GLY A 129 38.71 -4.88 27.77
C GLY A 129 37.33 -5.54 27.88
N LEU A 130 37.19 -6.34 28.93
CA LEU A 130 35.94 -7.07 29.24
C LEU A 130 34.72 -6.15 29.31
N PRO A 131 34.73 -4.92 29.90
CA PRO A 131 33.56 -4.04 29.91
C PRO A 131 33.08 -3.67 28.50
N ALA A 132 33.97 -3.36 27.58
CA ALA A 132 33.62 -3.03 26.20
C ALA A 132 32.98 -4.23 25.46
N ILE A 133 33.52 -5.44 25.67
CA ILE A 133 32.95 -6.68 25.12
C ILE A 133 31.54 -6.93 25.67
N LEU A 134 31.32 -6.69 26.97
CA LEU A 134 30.02 -6.85 27.61
C LEU A 134 29.00 -5.84 27.07
N VAL A 135 29.38 -4.55 26.88
CA VAL A 135 28.51 -3.56 26.24
C VAL A 135 28.18 -3.96 24.81
N ALA A 136 29.15 -4.36 24.00
CA ALA A 136 28.95 -4.82 22.64
C ALA A 136 28.02 -6.05 22.60
N SER A 137 28.20 -7.01 23.51
CA SER A 137 27.33 -8.18 23.65
C SER A 137 25.91 -7.78 24.05
N PHE A 138 25.77 -6.83 24.98
CA PHE A 138 24.46 -6.28 25.36
C PHE A 138 23.76 -5.63 24.15
N VAL A 139 24.43 -4.80 23.39
CA VAL A 139 23.89 -4.18 22.17
C VAL A 139 23.44 -5.25 21.17
N PHE A 140 24.21 -6.31 21.01
CA PHE A 140 23.85 -7.46 20.16
C PHE A 140 22.55 -8.14 20.62
N PHE A 141 22.42 -8.48 21.91
CA PHE A 141 21.21 -9.12 22.43
C PHE A 141 20.01 -8.18 22.44
N PHE A 142 20.22 -6.92 22.81
CA PHE A 142 19.18 -5.91 22.85
C PHE A 142 18.52 -5.68 21.48
N ARG A 143 19.31 -5.71 20.42
CA ARG A 143 18.81 -5.61 19.05
C ARG A 143 17.85 -6.74 18.67
N LYS A 144 18.01 -7.94 19.20
CA LYS A 144 17.13 -9.11 18.96
C LYS A 144 15.70 -8.86 19.45
N LEU A 145 15.48 -7.96 20.39
CA LEU A 145 14.18 -7.68 21.01
C LEU A 145 13.19 -6.88 20.15
N HIS A 146 13.53 -6.52 18.92
CA HIS A 146 12.63 -5.94 17.90
C HIS A 146 11.67 -4.86 18.41
N TYR A 147 12.13 -3.87 19.16
CA TYR A 147 11.32 -2.73 19.59
C TYR A 147 11.04 -1.79 18.40
N ARG A 148 10.04 -2.12 17.60
CA ARG A 148 9.71 -1.42 16.34
C ARG A 148 9.20 0.01 16.56
N TYR A 149 8.48 0.23 17.65
CA TYR A 149 7.79 1.49 17.93
C TYR A 149 8.55 2.42 18.87
N ILE A 150 9.76 2.07 19.28
CA ILE A 150 10.60 2.84 20.21
C ILE A 150 11.64 3.64 19.44
N SER A 151 11.81 4.94 19.80
CA SER A 151 12.81 5.80 19.18
C SER A 151 14.24 5.32 19.49
N MET A 152 15.16 5.58 18.57
CA MET A 152 16.58 5.19 18.71
C MET A 152 17.23 5.80 19.96
N TRP A 153 16.91 7.06 20.28
CA TRP A 153 17.45 7.74 21.47
C TRP A 153 17.03 7.07 22.78
N LYS A 154 15.78 6.60 22.87
CA LYS A 154 15.32 5.83 24.05
C LYS A 154 16.06 4.49 24.17
N LYS A 155 16.35 3.83 23.06
CA LYS A 155 17.16 2.61 23.06
C LYS A 155 18.63 2.91 23.46
N ALA A 156 19.18 4.02 22.97
CA ALA A 156 20.52 4.47 23.28
C ALA A 156 20.70 4.78 24.77
N SER A 157 19.70 5.36 25.45
CA SER A 157 19.78 5.64 26.89
C SER A 157 20.05 4.39 27.73
N MET A 158 19.50 3.25 27.32
CA MET A 158 19.75 1.98 27.99
C MET A 158 21.20 1.49 27.75
N ILE A 159 21.75 1.67 26.54
CA ILE A 159 23.15 1.35 26.23
C ILE A 159 24.09 2.21 27.10
N VAL A 160 23.75 3.50 27.23
CA VAL A 160 24.51 4.45 28.09
C VAL A 160 24.54 3.96 29.55
N LEU A 161 23.41 3.59 30.11
CA LEU A 161 23.36 3.13 31.51
C LEU A 161 24.12 1.82 31.74
N VAL A 162 24.04 0.88 30.81
CA VAL A 162 24.81 -0.36 30.87
C VAL A 162 26.30 -0.06 30.73
N HIS A 163 26.67 0.85 29.80
CA HIS A 163 28.07 1.26 29.65
C HIS A 163 28.60 1.88 30.94
N ILE A 164 27.92 2.84 31.56
CA ILE A 164 28.32 3.43 32.84
C ILE A 164 28.44 2.36 33.92
N ALA A 165 27.48 1.47 34.04
CA ALA A 165 27.50 0.38 35.01
C ALA A 165 28.77 -0.49 34.88
N LEU A 166 29.15 -0.83 33.64
CA LEU A 166 30.32 -1.68 33.39
C LEU A 166 31.65 -0.96 33.59
N GLN A 167 31.70 0.38 33.53
CA GLN A 167 32.92 1.14 33.85
C GLN A 167 33.34 1.01 35.35
N PHE A 168 32.37 0.68 36.23
CA PHE A 168 32.73 0.38 37.63
C PHE A 168 33.58 -0.88 37.80
N LEU A 169 33.57 -1.80 36.85
CA LEU A 169 34.44 -2.98 36.88
C LEU A 169 35.89 -2.62 36.77
N ASP A 170 36.24 -1.51 36.07
CA ASP A 170 37.63 -1.08 35.85
C ASP A 170 38.34 -0.64 37.12
N ILE A 171 37.59 -0.18 38.12
CA ILE A 171 38.17 0.27 39.43
C ILE A 171 38.07 -0.79 40.52
N MET A 172 37.69 -2.05 40.20
CA MET A 172 37.40 -3.11 41.18
C MET A 172 38.63 -3.98 41.44
N PRO A 173 39.33 -3.82 42.60
CA PRO A 173 40.48 -4.64 42.93
C PRO A 173 40.22 -6.14 43.02
N ALA A 174 39.01 -6.54 43.37
CA ALA A 174 38.60 -7.94 43.43
C ALA A 174 38.67 -8.67 42.06
N LEU A 175 38.69 -7.90 40.96
CA LEU A 175 38.75 -8.42 39.59
C LEU A 175 40.16 -8.37 38.97
N ASP A 176 41.18 -8.09 39.72
CA ASP A 176 42.54 -7.92 39.22
C ASP A 176 43.13 -9.18 38.55
N ALA A 177 42.61 -10.37 38.93
CA ALA A 177 42.98 -11.63 38.27
C ALA A 177 42.38 -11.75 36.83
N PHE A 178 41.47 -10.90 36.46
CA PHE A 178 40.83 -10.89 35.15
C PHE A 178 41.36 -9.75 34.29
N PRO A 179 41.25 -9.76 32.97
CA PRO A 179 41.63 -8.66 32.09
C PRO A 179 40.64 -7.49 32.17
N VAL A 180 40.54 -6.86 33.35
CA VAL A 180 39.60 -5.76 33.63
C VAL A 180 40.36 -4.60 34.25
N GLY A 181 40.12 -3.37 33.78
CA GLY A 181 40.73 -2.16 34.32
C GLY A 181 42.23 -2.12 34.11
N ARG A 182 42.69 -2.42 32.90
CA ARG A 182 44.09 -2.31 32.47
C ARG A 182 44.35 -1.02 31.68
N GLY A 183 43.36 -0.15 31.62
CA GLY A 183 43.48 1.14 30.94
C GLY A 183 44.24 2.16 31.75
N GLU A 184 44.40 3.36 31.14
CA GLU A 184 45.07 4.50 31.73
C GLU A 184 44.55 4.76 33.15
N ILE A 185 45.46 4.84 34.14
CA ILE A 185 45.20 5.16 35.55
C ILE A 185 44.44 4.09 36.35
N SER A 186 43.68 3.17 35.73
CA SER A 186 42.93 2.17 36.47
C SER A 186 43.81 1.25 37.31
N GLU A 187 44.98 0.87 36.80
CA GLU A 187 45.95 0.06 37.52
C GLU A 187 46.56 0.85 38.69
N ASP A 188 46.85 2.16 38.50
CA ASP A 188 47.41 3.04 39.53
C ASP A 188 46.43 3.19 40.70
N ILE A 189 45.13 3.35 40.43
CA ILE A 189 44.09 3.40 41.46
C ILE A 189 43.99 2.08 42.24
N LYS A 190 44.09 0.94 41.60
CA LYS A 190 44.08 -0.36 42.27
C LYS A 190 45.35 -0.59 43.09
N LEU A 191 46.50 -0.16 42.60
CA LEU A 191 47.77 -0.22 43.35
C LEU A 191 47.71 0.68 44.58
N ALA A 192 47.21 1.92 44.44
CA ALA A 192 46.99 2.82 45.56
C ALA A 192 46.00 2.22 46.59
N ALA A 193 44.96 1.54 46.13
CA ALA A 193 44.01 0.83 47.01
C ALA A 193 44.68 -0.29 47.81
N LEU A 194 45.68 -0.98 47.24
CA LEU A 194 46.47 -1.99 47.93
C LEU A 194 47.34 -1.33 49.03
N LEU A 195 48.02 -0.24 48.65
CA LEU A 195 48.94 0.48 49.56
C LEU A 195 48.18 1.13 50.73
N LEU A 196 47.01 1.66 50.53
CA LEU A 196 46.17 2.37 51.52
C LEU A 196 45.19 1.45 52.26
N GLU A 197 45.27 0.13 52.03
CA GLU A 197 44.29 -0.85 52.52
C GLU A 197 42.83 -0.45 52.18
N GLY A 198 42.63 0.21 51.01
CA GLY A 198 41.35 0.76 50.55
C GLY A 198 40.54 -0.21 49.64
N GLN A 199 41.00 -1.44 49.42
CA GLN A 199 40.41 -2.40 48.50
C GLN A 199 38.94 -2.68 48.79
N THR A 200 38.56 -2.84 50.07
CA THR A 200 37.18 -3.08 50.45
C THR A 200 36.28 -1.88 50.12
N ALA A 201 36.77 -0.65 50.33
CA ALA A 201 36.02 0.57 50.00
C ALA A 201 35.79 0.67 48.49
N LEU A 202 36.81 0.46 47.68
CA LEU A 202 36.68 0.49 46.22
C LEU A 202 35.72 -0.61 45.70
N ASN A 203 35.89 -1.84 46.18
CA ASN A 203 34.99 -2.93 45.80
C ASN A 203 33.52 -2.62 46.16
N THR A 204 33.29 -2.01 47.34
CA THR A 204 31.95 -1.64 47.76
C THR A 204 31.37 -0.54 46.87
N VAL A 205 32.10 0.55 46.65
CA VAL A 205 31.69 1.66 45.79
C VAL A 205 31.41 1.17 44.35
N ALA A 206 32.31 0.37 43.81
CA ALA A 206 32.19 -0.19 42.49
C ALA A 206 30.94 -1.10 42.35
N THR A 207 30.74 -1.99 43.36
CA THR A 207 29.58 -2.87 43.35
C THR A 207 28.26 -2.09 43.47
N VAL A 208 28.20 -1.12 44.40
CA VAL A 208 27.01 -0.29 44.60
C VAL A 208 26.71 0.54 43.34
N GLY A 209 27.71 1.19 42.76
CA GLY A 209 27.57 1.97 41.53
C GLY A 209 27.11 1.11 40.35
N MET A 210 27.73 -0.04 40.14
CA MET A 210 27.34 -0.99 39.10
C MET A 210 25.90 -1.46 39.25
N VAL A 211 25.52 -1.91 40.46
CA VAL A 211 24.16 -2.38 40.74
C VAL A 211 23.13 -1.28 40.53
N LEU A 212 23.44 -0.05 40.96
CA LEU A 212 22.57 1.12 40.82
C LEU A 212 22.28 1.39 39.33
N PHE A 213 23.28 1.50 38.49
CA PHE A 213 23.10 1.78 37.06
C PHE A 213 22.49 0.62 36.30
N LEU A 214 22.79 -0.64 36.66
CA LEU A 214 22.11 -1.82 36.09
C LEU A 214 20.65 -1.85 36.48
N THR A 215 20.29 -1.45 37.71
CA THR A 215 18.90 -1.35 38.14
C THR A 215 18.14 -0.29 37.33
N PHE A 216 18.73 0.88 37.11
CA PHE A 216 18.13 1.89 36.23
C PHE A 216 17.99 1.41 34.79
N ALA A 217 19.01 0.71 34.26
CA ALA A 217 18.92 0.11 32.93
C ALA A 217 17.77 -0.91 32.84
N LEU A 218 17.57 -1.73 33.88
CA LEU A 218 16.50 -2.70 33.98
C LEU A 218 15.12 -2.03 34.04
N LEU A 219 14.98 -0.95 34.82
CA LEU A 219 13.75 -0.17 34.90
C LEU A 219 13.40 0.44 33.55
N ILE A 220 14.35 1.05 32.86
CA ILE A 220 14.15 1.58 31.51
C ILE A 220 13.79 0.44 30.54
N PHE A 221 14.42 -0.73 30.65
CA PHE A 221 14.08 -1.89 29.82
C PHE A 221 12.60 -2.27 29.95
N PHE A 222 12.08 -2.39 31.17
CA PHE A 222 10.67 -2.69 31.40
C PHE A 222 9.76 -1.59 30.87
N GLN A 223 10.10 -0.32 31.08
CA GLN A 223 9.36 0.81 30.55
C GLN A 223 9.30 0.82 29.01
N LEU A 224 10.44 0.58 28.36
CA LEU A 224 10.49 0.51 26.89
C LEU A 224 9.69 -0.67 26.34
N ARG A 225 9.73 -1.82 27.03
CA ARG A 225 8.95 -2.99 26.68
C ARG A 225 7.45 -2.72 26.78
N GLU A 226 7.02 -2.10 27.87
CA GLU A 226 5.62 -1.73 28.07
C GLU A 226 5.15 -0.71 27.02
N GLU A 227 5.93 0.34 26.77
CA GLU A 227 5.62 1.34 25.73
C GLU A 227 5.49 0.68 24.35
N ASN A 228 6.39 -0.23 24.01
CA ASN A 228 6.32 -0.96 22.73
C ASN A 228 5.04 -1.81 22.63
N ASN A 229 4.70 -2.54 23.68
CA ASN A 229 3.50 -3.40 23.71
C ASN A 229 2.21 -2.56 23.61
N LEU A 230 2.14 -1.43 24.32
CA LEU A 230 1.00 -0.52 24.26
C LEU A 230 0.82 0.08 22.85
N ARG A 231 1.91 0.48 22.22
CA ARG A 231 1.86 0.99 20.83
C ARG A 231 1.46 -0.08 19.82
N GLU A 232 1.98 -1.29 19.97
CA GLU A 232 1.60 -2.43 19.13
C GLU A 232 0.12 -2.75 19.26
N LEU A 233 -0.40 -2.77 20.48
CA LEU A 233 -1.84 -2.96 20.77
C LEU A 233 -2.69 -1.84 20.15
N SER A 234 -2.25 -0.58 20.22
CA SER A 234 -2.99 0.53 19.62
C SER A 234 -3.08 0.41 18.09
N VAL A 235 -1.97 0.05 17.43
CA VAL A 235 -1.95 -0.17 15.96
C VAL A 235 -2.85 -1.34 15.57
N LEU A 236 -2.78 -2.46 16.30
CA LEU A 236 -3.66 -3.62 16.05
C LEU A 236 -5.14 -3.26 16.24
N LYS A 237 -5.47 -2.45 17.25
CA LYS A 237 -6.84 -1.99 17.50
C LYS A 237 -7.35 -1.11 16.36
N GLU A 238 -6.54 -0.18 15.85
CA GLU A 238 -6.90 0.67 14.70
C GLU A 238 -7.12 -0.17 13.44
N GLN A 239 -6.24 -1.14 13.17
CA GLN A 239 -6.40 -2.05 12.03
C GLN A 239 -7.69 -2.88 12.13
N ASN A 240 -7.99 -3.44 13.31
CA ASN A 240 -9.22 -4.19 13.52
C ASN A 240 -10.47 -3.33 13.36
N GLN A 241 -10.46 -2.08 13.84
CA GLN A 241 -11.57 -1.14 13.63
C GLN A 241 -11.79 -0.82 12.16
N ALA A 242 -10.71 -0.60 11.39
CA ALA A 242 -10.80 -0.37 9.95
C ALA A 242 -11.39 -1.58 9.20
N ILE A 243 -10.96 -2.80 9.56
CA ILE A 243 -11.50 -4.05 8.97
C ILE A 243 -12.98 -4.22 9.31
N MET A 244 -13.38 -3.96 10.57
CA MET A 244 -14.80 -4.04 10.97
C MET A 244 -15.66 -3.04 10.23
N LEU A 245 -15.21 -1.80 10.08
CA LEU A 245 -15.92 -0.77 9.32
C LEU A 245 -16.09 -1.18 7.85
N GLN A 246 -15.03 -1.67 7.22
CA GLN A 246 -15.08 -2.16 5.85
C GLN A 246 -16.08 -3.33 5.69
N SER A 247 -16.08 -4.25 6.65
CA SER A 247 -17.03 -5.37 6.65
C SER A 247 -18.49 -4.90 6.78
N GLN A 248 -18.75 -3.90 7.64
CA GLN A 248 -20.08 -3.32 7.78
C GLN A 248 -20.56 -2.61 6.52
N LEU A 249 -19.67 -1.85 5.85
CA LEU A 249 -19.98 -1.22 4.58
C LEU A 249 -20.35 -2.25 3.51
N ASN A 250 -19.56 -3.30 3.36
CA ASN A 250 -19.84 -4.39 2.41
C ASN A 250 -21.18 -5.10 2.72
N GLU A 251 -21.50 -5.29 4.01
CA GLU A 251 -22.77 -5.89 4.41
C GLU A 251 -23.96 -4.97 4.08
N MET A 252 -23.83 -3.67 4.30
CA MET A 252 -24.86 -2.69 3.93
C MET A 252 -25.08 -2.63 2.41
N GLU A 253 -24.01 -2.61 1.62
CA GLU A 253 -24.08 -2.65 0.16
C GLU A 253 -24.78 -3.92 -0.32
N ASN A 254 -24.43 -5.09 0.22
CA ASN A 254 -25.07 -6.35 -0.12
C ASN A 254 -26.57 -6.37 0.22
N ARG A 255 -26.96 -5.84 1.39
CA ARG A 255 -28.37 -5.74 1.77
C ARG A 255 -29.13 -4.81 0.83
N THR A 256 -28.58 -3.65 0.52
CA THR A 256 -29.21 -2.70 -0.42
C THR A 256 -29.39 -3.34 -1.79
N HIS A 257 -28.39 -4.08 -2.26
CA HIS A 257 -28.47 -4.79 -3.54
C HIS A 257 -29.58 -5.87 -3.55
N GLN A 258 -29.68 -6.65 -2.47
CA GLN A 258 -30.74 -7.64 -2.29
C GLN A 258 -32.13 -6.99 -2.24
N GLU A 259 -32.30 -5.90 -1.50
CA GLU A 259 -33.57 -5.17 -1.42
C GLU A 259 -34.00 -4.63 -2.79
N ILE A 260 -33.08 -4.07 -3.56
CA ILE A 260 -33.32 -3.62 -4.93
C ILE A 260 -33.75 -4.79 -5.81
N GLN A 261 -33.09 -5.95 -5.74
CA GLN A 261 -33.46 -7.14 -6.50
C GLN A 261 -34.87 -7.63 -6.17
N TYR A 262 -35.28 -7.63 -4.89
CA TYR A 262 -36.61 -8.00 -4.46
C TYR A 262 -37.67 -7.01 -4.99
N LEU A 263 -37.45 -5.71 -4.84
CA LEU A 263 -38.38 -4.68 -5.34
C LEU A 263 -38.59 -4.77 -6.83
N VAL A 264 -37.51 -5.02 -7.56
CA VAL A 264 -37.58 -5.16 -9.03
C VAL A 264 -38.32 -6.43 -9.45
N HIS A 265 -38.07 -7.57 -8.79
CA HIS A 265 -38.82 -8.79 -9.04
C HIS A 265 -40.34 -8.56 -8.84
N ASP A 266 -40.70 -7.87 -7.77
CA ASP A 266 -42.09 -7.58 -7.43
C ASP A 266 -42.75 -6.56 -8.39
N LEU A 267 -41.97 -5.67 -9.01
CA LEU A 267 -42.46 -4.75 -10.04
C LEU A 267 -42.60 -5.43 -11.40
N LYS A 268 -41.78 -6.42 -11.74
CA LYS A 268 -41.84 -7.12 -13.02
C LYS A 268 -43.14 -7.89 -13.19
N SER A 269 -43.67 -8.50 -12.12
CA SER A 269 -44.90 -9.29 -12.17
C SER A 269 -46.14 -8.48 -12.57
N PRO A 270 -46.50 -7.34 -11.93
CA PRO A 270 -47.63 -6.53 -12.34
C PRO A 270 -47.44 -5.90 -13.72
N LEU A 271 -46.22 -5.52 -14.12
CA LEU A 271 -45.93 -5.01 -15.45
C LEU A 271 -46.21 -6.04 -16.54
N THR A 272 -45.78 -7.29 -16.36
CA THR A 272 -46.10 -8.38 -17.30
C THR A 272 -47.62 -8.59 -17.42
N THR A 273 -48.37 -8.46 -16.31
CA THR A 273 -49.80 -8.56 -16.32
C THR A 273 -50.45 -7.43 -17.13
N VAL A 274 -49.98 -6.19 -16.95
CA VAL A 274 -50.48 -5.03 -17.72
C VAL A 274 -50.16 -5.19 -19.20
N GLN A 275 -48.93 -5.61 -19.56
CA GLN A 275 -48.56 -5.88 -20.97
C GLN A 275 -49.51 -6.91 -21.62
N THR A 276 -49.79 -8.01 -20.90
CA THR A 276 -50.69 -9.05 -21.42
C THR A 276 -52.10 -8.53 -21.64
N LEU A 277 -52.63 -7.75 -20.68
CA LEU A 277 -53.98 -7.17 -20.80
C LEU A 277 -54.08 -6.14 -21.93
N VAL A 278 -53.05 -5.29 -22.08
CA VAL A 278 -53.00 -4.32 -23.19
C VAL A 278 -52.95 -5.03 -24.53
N GLY A 279 -52.14 -6.10 -24.67
CA GLY A 279 -52.08 -6.89 -25.89
C GLY A 279 -53.40 -7.53 -26.25
N VAL A 280 -54.16 -8.06 -25.27
CA VAL A 280 -55.48 -8.63 -25.50
C VAL A 280 -56.48 -7.56 -25.95
N LEU A 281 -56.52 -6.40 -25.26
CA LEU A 281 -57.40 -5.30 -25.61
C LEU A 281 -57.09 -4.71 -26.99
N LYS A 282 -55.80 -4.65 -27.36
CA LYS A 282 -55.38 -4.21 -28.69
C LYS A 282 -55.88 -5.11 -29.80
N MET A 283 -55.73 -6.44 -29.63
CA MET A 283 -56.27 -7.42 -30.60
C MET A 283 -57.81 -7.32 -30.75
N GLU A 284 -58.52 -7.07 -29.64
CA GLU A 284 -59.96 -6.88 -29.66
C GLU A 284 -60.40 -5.58 -30.39
N SER A 285 -59.67 -4.47 -30.11
CA SER A 285 -59.88 -3.15 -30.70
C SER A 285 -59.59 -3.14 -32.23
N GLU A 286 -58.59 -3.85 -32.66
CA GLU A 286 -58.23 -4.05 -34.06
C GLU A 286 -59.27 -4.83 -34.79
N ALA A 287 -59.80 -5.89 -34.18
CA ALA A 287 -60.84 -6.69 -34.72
C ALA A 287 -62.19 -5.91 -34.92
N GLU A 288 -62.46 -4.91 -34.05
CA GLU A 288 -63.60 -4.03 -34.11
C GLU A 288 -63.40 -2.72 -34.90
N SER A 289 -62.19 -2.53 -35.52
CA SER A 289 -61.84 -1.33 -36.29
C SER A 289 -61.90 -0.01 -35.50
N ARG A 290 -61.62 -0.06 -34.19
CA ARG A 290 -61.61 1.12 -33.28
C ARG A 290 -60.27 1.81 -33.28
N SER A 291 -59.93 2.57 -34.28
CA SER A 291 -58.59 3.14 -34.50
C SER A 291 -58.06 4.03 -33.34
N ARG A 292 -58.97 4.73 -32.62
CA ARG A 292 -58.55 5.55 -31.44
C ARG A 292 -58.16 4.71 -30.23
N ASP A 293 -58.84 3.59 -30.01
CA ASP A 293 -58.57 2.72 -28.88
C ASP A 293 -57.21 2.01 -29.09
N VAL A 294 -56.90 1.61 -30.31
CA VAL A 294 -55.60 1.06 -30.70
C VAL A 294 -54.50 2.05 -30.44
N GLU A 295 -54.67 3.34 -30.78
CA GLU A 295 -53.67 4.39 -30.53
C GLU A 295 -53.39 4.58 -29.02
N TYR A 296 -54.42 4.57 -28.16
CA TYR A 296 -54.24 4.65 -26.71
C TYR A 296 -53.55 3.41 -26.12
N LEU A 297 -53.87 2.23 -26.64
CA LEU A 297 -53.25 0.98 -26.23
C LEU A 297 -51.77 0.94 -26.63
N ASP A 298 -51.42 1.48 -27.80
CA ASP A 298 -50.05 1.66 -28.22
C ASP A 298 -49.25 2.57 -27.26
N TYR A 299 -49.85 3.69 -26.79
CA TYR A 299 -49.23 4.56 -25.79
C TYR A 299 -49.02 3.84 -24.46
N ILE A 300 -49.96 3.01 -24.00
CA ILE A 300 -49.83 2.24 -22.75
C ILE A 300 -48.77 1.16 -22.91
N GLU A 301 -48.77 0.42 -24.01
CA GLU A 301 -47.77 -0.62 -24.32
C GLU A 301 -46.37 -0.05 -24.29
N ASN A 302 -46.13 1.06 -24.97
CA ASN A 302 -44.86 1.79 -24.99
C ASN A 302 -44.44 2.31 -23.60
N ALA A 303 -45.40 2.71 -22.75
CA ALA A 303 -45.09 3.16 -21.38
C ALA A 303 -44.68 1.99 -20.47
N VAL A 304 -45.34 0.86 -20.59
CA VAL A 304 -45.03 -0.36 -19.83
C VAL A 304 -43.70 -0.98 -20.27
N GLU A 305 -43.46 -0.98 -21.57
CA GLU A 305 -42.16 -1.43 -22.09
C GLU A 305 -41.00 -0.57 -21.54
N ARG A 306 -41.17 0.75 -21.54
CA ARG A 306 -40.18 1.68 -20.93
C ARG A 306 -39.96 1.42 -19.43
N MET A 307 -41.03 1.12 -18.67
CA MET A 307 -40.86 0.76 -17.25
C MET A 307 -40.11 -0.56 -17.08
N SER A 308 -40.38 -1.57 -17.91
CA SER A 308 -39.64 -2.83 -17.92
C SER A 308 -38.16 -2.63 -18.27
N GLU A 309 -37.90 -1.65 -19.14
CA GLU A 309 -36.52 -1.24 -19.51
C GLU A 309 -35.76 -0.66 -18.34
N MET A 310 -36.31 0.36 -17.68
CA MET A 310 -35.69 0.98 -16.52
C MET A 310 -35.41 -0.02 -15.38
N ILE A 311 -36.36 -0.95 -15.17
CA ILE A 311 -36.21 -2.02 -14.19
C ILE A 311 -35.04 -2.95 -14.54
N SER A 312 -34.89 -3.32 -15.80
CA SER A 312 -33.81 -4.19 -16.28
C SER A 312 -32.46 -3.49 -16.19
N GLU A 313 -32.39 -2.18 -16.44
CA GLU A 313 -31.18 -1.39 -16.25
C GLU A 313 -30.68 -1.47 -14.80
N VAL A 314 -31.57 -1.29 -13.81
CA VAL A 314 -31.22 -1.33 -12.38
C VAL A 314 -30.76 -2.73 -11.95
N LEU A 315 -31.34 -3.80 -12.48
CA LEU A 315 -31.04 -5.18 -12.09
C LEU A 315 -29.70 -5.71 -12.59
N TYR A 316 -29.35 -5.36 -13.82
CA TYR A 316 -28.24 -5.98 -14.54
C TYR A 316 -27.07 -5.03 -14.77
N GLU A 317 -27.08 -3.89 -14.10
CA GLU A 317 -26.13 -2.80 -14.30
C GLU A 317 -24.66 -3.24 -14.21
N ASP A 318 -24.30 -4.12 -13.28
CA ASP A 318 -22.92 -4.53 -12.99
C ASP A 318 -22.54 -5.92 -13.53
N GLN A 319 -23.42 -6.60 -14.28
CA GLN A 319 -23.13 -7.95 -14.76
C GLN A 319 -22.51 -7.95 -16.15
N GLN A 320 -21.19 -8.10 -16.22
CA GLN A 320 -20.44 -8.27 -17.46
C GLN A 320 -19.86 -9.69 -17.52
N PHE A 321 -19.97 -10.33 -18.67
CA PHE A 321 -19.43 -11.66 -18.92
C PHE A 321 -18.63 -11.68 -20.22
N PRO A 322 -17.58 -12.52 -20.32
CA PRO A 322 -16.96 -12.79 -21.59
C PRO A 322 -17.99 -13.41 -22.55
N ILE A 323 -18.20 -12.76 -23.69
CA ILE A 323 -19.14 -13.23 -24.72
C ILE A 323 -18.51 -13.04 -26.11
N THR A 324 -18.71 -14.00 -27.00
CA THR A 324 -18.23 -13.89 -28.37
C THR A 324 -19.10 -12.96 -29.20
N THR A 325 -18.50 -12.28 -30.17
CA THR A 325 -19.27 -11.43 -31.11
C THR A 325 -20.28 -12.25 -31.90
N ARG A 326 -20.01 -13.53 -32.16
CA ARG A 326 -20.94 -14.47 -32.79
C ARG A 326 -22.24 -14.63 -31.98
N GLU A 327 -22.09 -14.87 -30.66
CA GLU A 327 -23.25 -15.00 -29.76
C GLU A 327 -24.08 -13.72 -29.69
N LEU A 328 -23.41 -12.56 -29.56
CA LEU A 328 -24.07 -11.24 -29.50
C LEU A 328 -24.86 -10.95 -30.79
N VAL A 329 -24.21 -11.11 -31.95
CA VAL A 329 -24.87 -10.91 -33.24
C VAL A 329 -26.00 -11.91 -33.42
N GLY A 330 -25.86 -13.15 -32.95
CA GLY A 330 -26.91 -14.16 -32.98
C GLY A 330 -28.18 -13.74 -32.22
N VAL A 331 -28.01 -13.15 -31.02
CA VAL A 331 -29.12 -12.60 -30.23
C VAL A 331 -29.82 -11.46 -30.98
N VAL A 332 -29.03 -10.48 -31.48
CA VAL A 332 -29.56 -9.33 -32.24
C VAL A 332 -30.36 -9.82 -33.49
N MET A 333 -29.78 -10.74 -34.25
CA MET A 333 -30.45 -11.30 -35.44
C MET A 333 -31.74 -12.02 -35.09
N SER A 334 -31.75 -12.82 -34.02
CA SER A 334 -32.97 -13.53 -33.59
C SER A 334 -34.08 -12.56 -33.23
N GLN A 335 -33.78 -11.45 -32.52
CA GLN A 335 -34.80 -10.46 -32.15
C GLN A 335 -35.22 -9.56 -33.31
N SER A 336 -34.30 -9.25 -34.23
CA SER A 336 -34.59 -8.44 -35.42
C SER A 336 -35.34 -9.19 -36.50
N SER A 337 -35.38 -10.53 -36.49
CA SER A 337 -35.99 -11.35 -37.57
C SER A 337 -37.51 -11.20 -37.71
N VAL A 338 -38.17 -10.72 -36.66
CA VAL A 338 -39.63 -10.53 -36.62
C VAL A 338 -40.08 -9.06 -36.80
N THR A 339 -39.11 -8.16 -37.09
CA THR A 339 -39.36 -6.72 -37.24
C THR A 339 -39.54 -6.33 -38.72
N ASP A 340 -40.23 -5.19 -38.96
CA ASP A 340 -40.53 -4.68 -40.32
C ASP A 340 -39.24 -4.28 -41.10
N TYR A 341 -38.14 -3.99 -40.37
CA TYR A 341 -36.82 -3.66 -40.99
C TYR A 341 -35.98 -4.88 -41.32
N ALA A 342 -36.37 -6.08 -40.89
CA ALA A 342 -35.61 -7.30 -41.16
C ALA A 342 -35.22 -7.50 -42.64
N PRO A 343 -36.08 -7.21 -43.62
CA PRO A 343 -35.75 -7.37 -45.05
C PRO A 343 -34.63 -6.45 -45.53
N PHE A 344 -34.39 -5.33 -44.84
CA PHE A 344 -33.40 -4.31 -45.21
C PHE A 344 -32.10 -4.40 -44.41
N LEU A 345 -32.05 -5.33 -43.44
CA LEU A 345 -30.90 -5.50 -42.56
C LEU A 345 -29.85 -6.42 -43.16
N GLN A 346 -28.66 -5.88 -43.40
CA GLN A 346 -27.48 -6.63 -43.80
C GLN A 346 -26.50 -6.76 -42.61
N VAL A 347 -26.08 -8.01 -42.31
CA VAL A 347 -25.18 -8.27 -41.18
C VAL A 347 -23.88 -8.89 -41.63
N SER A 348 -22.77 -8.32 -41.22
CA SER A 348 -21.42 -8.81 -41.51
C SER A 348 -20.59 -8.87 -40.22
N ASN A 349 -20.16 -10.07 -39.82
CA ASN A 349 -19.28 -10.24 -38.66
C ASN A 349 -17.92 -10.79 -39.14
N GLN A 350 -16.90 -9.91 -39.12
CA GLN A 350 -15.52 -10.27 -39.52
C GLN A 350 -14.72 -10.92 -38.40
N LEU A 351 -15.21 -10.85 -37.13
CA LEU A 351 -14.52 -11.29 -35.94
C LEU A 351 -15.36 -12.23 -35.07
N PRO A 352 -15.91 -13.33 -35.60
CA PRO A 352 -16.92 -14.14 -34.90
C PRO A 352 -16.42 -14.76 -33.58
N GLU A 353 -15.10 -14.97 -33.43
CA GLU A 353 -14.49 -15.59 -32.25
C GLU A 353 -13.91 -14.56 -31.27
N ALA A 354 -13.92 -13.27 -31.61
CA ALA A 354 -13.47 -12.21 -30.70
C ALA A 354 -14.40 -12.15 -29.47
N LYS A 355 -13.80 -12.07 -28.29
CA LYS A 355 -14.49 -11.97 -27.02
C LYS A 355 -14.44 -10.54 -26.48
N ILE A 356 -15.55 -10.08 -25.95
CA ILE A 356 -15.63 -8.81 -25.23
C ILE A 356 -16.30 -9.04 -23.87
N LEU A 357 -15.98 -8.22 -22.89
CA LEU A 357 -16.71 -8.17 -21.62
C LEU A 357 -17.97 -7.35 -21.83
N ALA A 358 -19.13 -8.02 -21.88
CA ALA A 358 -20.38 -7.34 -22.13
C ALA A 358 -21.53 -7.90 -21.30
N ASN A 359 -22.53 -7.06 -21.06
CA ASN A 359 -23.80 -7.50 -20.51
C ASN A 359 -24.63 -8.19 -21.59
N ARG A 360 -25.00 -9.46 -21.34
CA ARG A 360 -25.71 -10.31 -22.32
C ARG A 360 -27.11 -9.81 -22.69
N LEU A 361 -27.72 -8.96 -21.87
CA LEU A 361 -29.05 -8.41 -22.11
C LEU A 361 -28.99 -6.96 -22.61
N LEU A 362 -28.18 -6.12 -21.95
CA LEU A 362 -28.16 -4.69 -22.22
C LEU A 362 -27.41 -4.34 -23.52
N PHE A 363 -26.34 -5.05 -23.87
CA PHE A 363 -25.58 -4.72 -25.08
C PHE A 363 -26.31 -5.12 -26.38
N PRO A 364 -26.88 -6.34 -26.54
CA PRO A 364 -27.71 -6.64 -27.70
C PRO A 364 -28.87 -5.65 -27.87
N ARG A 365 -29.48 -5.23 -26.75
CA ARG A 365 -30.53 -4.24 -26.75
C ARG A 365 -30.06 -2.87 -27.22
N ALA A 366 -28.88 -2.44 -26.83
CA ALA A 366 -28.25 -1.21 -27.32
C ALA A 366 -28.12 -1.25 -28.87
N LEU A 367 -27.68 -2.38 -29.42
CA LEU A 367 -27.61 -2.58 -30.88
C LEU A 367 -28.98 -2.55 -31.53
N ILE A 368 -29.98 -3.18 -30.91
CA ILE A 368 -31.38 -3.19 -31.44
C ILE A 368 -31.95 -1.77 -31.43
N ASN A 369 -31.71 -0.97 -30.38
CA ASN A 369 -32.12 0.44 -30.34
C ASN A 369 -31.50 1.25 -31.50
N LEU A 370 -30.24 0.98 -31.87
CA LEU A 370 -29.62 1.63 -33.01
C LEU A 370 -30.29 1.18 -34.34
N LEU A 371 -30.59 -0.11 -34.49
CA LEU A 371 -31.25 -0.64 -35.67
C LEU A 371 -32.69 -0.07 -35.81
N GLN A 372 -33.43 0.06 -34.73
CA GLN A 372 -34.74 0.70 -34.70
C GLN A 372 -34.67 2.18 -35.08
N ASN A 373 -33.69 2.92 -34.52
CA ASN A 373 -33.47 4.32 -34.89
C ASN A 373 -33.15 4.46 -36.39
N SER A 374 -32.33 3.56 -36.93
CA SER A 374 -32.04 3.49 -38.37
C SER A 374 -33.31 3.22 -39.19
N ALA A 375 -34.15 2.30 -38.74
CA ALA A 375 -35.42 2.03 -39.40
C ALA A 375 -36.38 3.24 -39.41
N HIS A 376 -36.48 3.97 -38.30
CA HIS A 376 -37.28 5.19 -38.20
C HIS A 376 -36.75 6.35 -39.05
N ALA A 377 -35.44 6.36 -39.35
CA ALA A 377 -34.79 7.39 -40.17
C ALA A 377 -34.96 7.17 -41.68
N MET A 378 -35.54 6.03 -42.11
CA MET A 378 -35.76 5.73 -43.53
C MET A 378 -36.70 6.74 -44.17
N THR A 379 -36.48 6.99 -45.47
CA THR A 379 -37.31 7.90 -46.29
C THR A 379 -37.85 7.15 -47.49
N ASP A 380 -39.02 7.55 -47.97
CA ASP A 380 -39.67 6.89 -49.12
C ASP A 380 -38.96 7.12 -50.45
N ASP A 381 -37.96 8.01 -50.47
CA ASP A 381 -37.22 8.41 -51.69
C ASP A 381 -36.15 7.43 -52.13
N ARG A 382 -35.81 6.41 -51.30
CA ARG A 382 -34.71 5.45 -51.54
C ARG A 382 -35.10 4.05 -51.10
N GLU A 383 -34.41 3.03 -51.69
CA GLU A 383 -34.49 1.69 -51.12
C GLU A 383 -33.84 1.67 -49.74
N PRO A 384 -34.54 1.25 -48.68
CA PRO A 384 -34.00 1.19 -47.34
C PRO A 384 -32.80 0.25 -47.24
N GLU A 385 -31.75 0.70 -46.61
CA GLU A 385 -30.56 -0.13 -46.34
C GLU A 385 -30.06 0.12 -44.92
N ILE A 386 -29.94 -0.94 -44.10
CA ILE A 386 -29.39 -0.94 -42.76
C ILE A 386 -28.28 -1.99 -42.70
N LYS A 387 -27.07 -1.60 -42.24
CA LYS A 387 -25.94 -2.49 -42.09
C LYS A 387 -25.50 -2.58 -40.64
N LEU A 388 -25.37 -3.81 -40.13
CA LEU A 388 -24.65 -4.09 -38.88
C LEU A 388 -23.33 -4.78 -39.22
N GLN A 389 -22.21 -4.12 -38.90
CA GLN A 389 -20.89 -4.64 -39.18
C GLN A 389 -20.11 -4.81 -37.89
N VAL A 390 -19.43 -5.95 -37.73
CA VAL A 390 -18.47 -6.17 -36.63
C VAL A 390 -17.09 -6.34 -37.25
N HIS A 391 -16.18 -5.44 -36.87
CA HIS A 391 -14.84 -5.38 -37.43
C HIS A 391 -13.82 -4.92 -36.38
N ARG A 392 -12.53 -4.93 -36.72
CA ARG A 392 -11.48 -4.38 -35.86
C ARG A 392 -11.61 -2.86 -35.79
N ALA A 393 -11.59 -2.28 -34.60
CA ALA A 393 -11.54 -0.84 -34.45
C ALA A 393 -10.15 -0.27 -34.81
N ASP A 394 -10.04 1.04 -35.01
CA ASP A 394 -8.77 1.71 -35.23
C ASP A 394 -7.85 1.60 -34.00
N THR A 395 -8.44 1.56 -32.80
CA THR A 395 -7.73 1.32 -31.55
C THR A 395 -7.29 -0.15 -31.49
N PRO A 396 -5.98 -0.45 -31.29
CA PRO A 396 -5.47 -1.81 -31.21
C PRO A 396 -6.18 -2.64 -30.11
N ALA A 397 -6.52 -3.89 -30.42
CA ALA A 397 -7.23 -4.80 -29.50
C ALA A 397 -8.64 -4.34 -29.11
N TRP A 398 -9.32 -3.58 -29.97
CA TRP A 398 -10.71 -3.21 -29.80
C TRP A 398 -11.58 -3.76 -30.93
N VAL A 399 -12.85 -4.04 -30.61
CA VAL A 399 -13.87 -4.52 -31.54
C VAL A 399 -14.91 -3.43 -31.74
N ALA A 400 -15.20 -3.09 -32.99
CA ALA A 400 -16.23 -2.12 -33.37
C ALA A 400 -17.47 -2.83 -33.85
N PHE A 401 -18.64 -2.44 -33.31
CA PHE A 401 -19.97 -2.76 -33.79
C PHE A 401 -20.55 -1.51 -34.46
N THR A 402 -20.62 -1.50 -35.76
CA THR A 402 -21.05 -0.34 -36.53
C THR A 402 -22.44 -0.59 -37.13
N VAL A 403 -23.37 0.30 -36.80
CA VAL A 403 -24.68 0.38 -37.45
C VAL A 403 -24.66 1.57 -38.41
N GLU A 404 -24.99 1.31 -39.67
CA GLU A 404 -25.02 2.29 -40.74
C GLU A 404 -26.37 2.23 -41.48
N ASP A 405 -26.94 3.38 -41.74
CA ASP A 405 -28.20 3.53 -42.51
C ASP A 405 -28.02 4.57 -43.63
N ASN A 406 -28.92 4.49 -44.61
CA ASN A 406 -29.05 5.46 -45.69
C ASN A 406 -30.26 6.41 -45.52
N GLY A 407 -30.67 6.65 -44.29
CA GLY A 407 -31.87 7.45 -43.95
C GLY A 407 -31.67 8.98 -44.06
N SER A 408 -32.50 9.72 -43.37
CA SER A 408 -32.53 11.20 -43.39
C SER A 408 -31.28 11.89 -42.87
N GLY A 409 -30.46 11.18 -42.07
CA GLY A 409 -29.30 11.75 -41.40
C GLY A 409 -29.67 12.71 -40.27
N ILE A 410 -28.65 13.27 -39.60
CA ILE A 410 -28.75 14.19 -38.45
C ILE A 410 -27.98 15.47 -38.76
N ASP A 411 -28.60 16.63 -38.46
CA ASP A 411 -27.94 17.90 -38.61
C ASP A 411 -26.77 18.08 -37.63
N GLN A 412 -25.69 18.71 -38.05
CA GLN A 412 -24.49 18.91 -37.25
C GLN A 412 -24.74 19.66 -35.92
N GLU A 413 -25.71 20.58 -35.91
CA GLU A 413 -26.12 21.27 -34.68
C GLU A 413 -26.73 20.37 -33.64
N HIS A 414 -27.31 19.24 -34.04
CA HIS A 414 -27.96 18.26 -33.17
C HIS A 414 -27.06 17.09 -32.79
N LEU A 415 -25.94 16.84 -33.48
CA LEU A 415 -25.06 15.68 -33.23
C LEU A 415 -24.52 15.58 -31.79
N GLN A 416 -24.34 16.69 -31.10
CA GLN A 416 -23.88 16.68 -29.70
C GLN A 416 -25.03 16.42 -28.72
N SER A 417 -26.23 16.89 -29.04
CA SER A 417 -27.40 16.83 -28.18
C SER A 417 -28.22 15.52 -28.31
N VAL A 418 -27.99 14.72 -29.37
CA VAL A 418 -28.75 13.45 -29.58
C VAL A 418 -28.56 12.43 -28.45
N TRP A 419 -27.49 12.59 -27.67
CA TRP A 419 -27.17 11.73 -26.53
C TRP A 419 -27.83 12.18 -25.21
N ASP A 420 -28.46 13.37 -25.18
CA ASP A 420 -29.11 13.90 -23.99
C ASP A 420 -30.50 13.28 -23.83
N ARG A 421 -30.87 12.97 -22.57
CA ARG A 421 -32.19 12.38 -22.26
C ARG A 421 -33.30 13.35 -22.70
N GLY A 422 -34.16 12.88 -23.61
CA GLY A 422 -35.30 13.65 -24.12
C GLY A 422 -35.02 14.48 -25.38
N ALA A 423 -33.83 14.39 -25.97
CA ALA A 423 -33.52 15.00 -27.26
C ALA A 423 -34.13 14.15 -28.39
N SER A 424 -35.35 14.39 -28.74
CA SER A 424 -36.00 13.67 -29.84
C SER A 424 -36.93 14.58 -30.67
N GLY A 425 -37.00 14.31 -31.96
CA GLY A 425 -38.06 14.84 -32.84
C GLY A 425 -39.44 14.26 -32.50
N ARG A 426 -40.49 14.72 -33.19
CA ARG A 426 -41.93 14.53 -32.87
C ARG A 426 -42.42 13.09 -32.67
N GLN A 427 -41.63 12.02 -32.86
CA GLN A 427 -42.12 10.61 -32.87
C GLN A 427 -41.28 9.63 -32.03
N SER A 428 -40.25 10.03 -31.29
CA SER A 428 -39.47 9.11 -30.45
C SER A 428 -39.27 9.62 -29.03
N SER A 429 -39.04 8.72 -28.06
CA SER A 429 -38.94 9.06 -26.63
C SER A 429 -37.65 9.76 -26.22
N GLY A 430 -36.65 9.89 -27.13
CA GLY A 430 -35.33 10.48 -26.85
C GLY A 430 -34.50 9.74 -25.79
N LEU A 431 -34.86 8.52 -25.44
CA LEU A 431 -34.16 7.71 -24.41
C LEU A 431 -33.22 6.66 -25.00
N GLY A 432 -33.44 6.23 -26.26
CA GLY A 432 -32.71 5.14 -26.88
C GLY A 432 -31.22 5.37 -27.02
N LEU A 433 -30.79 6.54 -27.53
CA LEU A 433 -29.37 6.85 -27.68
C LEU A 433 -28.67 7.14 -26.34
N ALA A 434 -29.38 7.78 -25.39
CA ALA A 434 -28.86 7.95 -24.02
C ALA A 434 -28.61 6.59 -23.31
N PHE A 435 -29.51 5.62 -23.53
CA PHE A 435 -29.33 4.24 -23.07
C PHE A 435 -28.10 3.58 -23.71
N VAL A 436 -27.96 3.66 -25.04
CA VAL A 436 -26.80 3.10 -25.76
C VAL A 436 -25.48 3.66 -25.18
N ARG A 437 -25.43 4.97 -24.97
CA ARG A 437 -24.26 5.63 -24.39
C ARG A 437 -23.94 5.09 -22.99
N ASN A 438 -24.94 5.03 -22.10
CA ASN A 438 -24.75 4.53 -20.73
C ASN A 438 -24.24 3.08 -20.72
N VAL A 439 -24.81 2.20 -21.58
CA VAL A 439 -24.39 0.79 -21.67
C VAL A 439 -22.94 0.66 -22.13
N VAL A 440 -22.55 1.40 -23.16
CA VAL A 440 -21.19 1.31 -23.73
C VAL A 440 -20.14 1.91 -22.78
N GLU A 441 -20.42 3.09 -22.19
CA GLU A 441 -19.50 3.72 -21.22
C GLU A 441 -19.26 2.82 -19.99
N LYS A 442 -20.28 2.15 -19.47
CA LYS A 442 -20.14 1.18 -18.36
C LYS A 442 -19.32 -0.05 -18.71
N MET A 443 -19.26 -0.43 -19.97
CA MET A 443 -18.43 -1.51 -20.47
C MET A 443 -17.00 -1.05 -20.82
N GLY A 444 -16.63 0.21 -20.49
CA GLY A 444 -15.33 0.79 -20.81
C GLY A 444 -15.14 1.03 -22.31
N GLY A 445 -16.22 1.14 -23.06
CA GLY A 445 -16.19 1.36 -24.51
C GLY A 445 -16.31 2.84 -24.90
N GLU A 446 -16.14 3.08 -26.18
CA GLU A 446 -16.27 4.40 -26.82
C GLU A 446 -17.36 4.36 -27.91
N ILE A 447 -17.98 5.52 -28.16
CA ILE A 447 -19.01 5.67 -29.20
C ILE A 447 -18.56 6.74 -30.17
N ARG A 448 -18.68 6.43 -31.46
CA ARG A 448 -18.49 7.41 -32.56
C ARG A 448 -19.73 7.52 -33.38
N ILE A 449 -20.10 8.73 -33.79
CA ILE A 449 -21.23 9.02 -34.65
C ILE A 449 -20.76 9.90 -35.81
N GLU A 450 -21.14 9.50 -37.01
CA GLU A 450 -20.96 10.24 -38.25
C GLU A 450 -22.28 10.34 -38.95
N SER A 451 -22.76 11.53 -39.27
CA SER A 451 -24.01 11.71 -39.96
C SER A 451 -23.98 12.93 -40.86
N THR A 452 -24.65 12.80 -42.00
CA THR A 452 -24.81 13.88 -42.97
C THR A 452 -26.28 13.96 -43.38
N PRO A 453 -26.93 15.12 -43.27
CA PRO A 453 -28.32 15.28 -43.68
C PRO A 453 -28.53 14.79 -45.10
N GLY A 454 -29.56 13.94 -45.28
CA GLY A 454 -29.90 13.33 -46.54
C GLY A 454 -28.98 12.24 -47.04
N GLN A 455 -27.97 11.81 -46.29
CA GLN A 455 -27.06 10.71 -46.68
C GLN A 455 -27.10 9.49 -45.74
N GLY A 456 -27.61 9.71 -44.51
CA GLY A 456 -27.71 8.66 -43.50
C GLY A 456 -26.85 8.88 -42.28
N THR A 457 -26.80 7.87 -41.41
CA THR A 457 -26.06 7.91 -40.14
C THR A 457 -25.22 6.64 -39.97
N ARG A 458 -24.02 6.79 -39.42
CA ARG A 458 -23.15 5.69 -38.98
C ARG A 458 -22.82 5.89 -37.50
N ILE A 459 -23.13 4.88 -36.68
CA ILE A 459 -22.80 4.83 -35.27
C ILE A 459 -21.92 3.60 -35.01
N SER A 460 -20.75 3.81 -34.42
CA SER A 460 -19.82 2.75 -34.05
C SER A 460 -19.68 2.66 -32.55
N LEU A 461 -19.95 1.47 -31.99
CA LEU A 461 -19.72 1.13 -30.57
C LEU A 461 -18.41 0.35 -30.51
N GLU A 462 -17.41 0.91 -29.87
CA GLU A 462 -16.07 0.30 -29.79
C GLU A 462 -15.85 -0.21 -28.36
N LEU A 463 -15.48 -1.50 -28.21
CA LEU A 463 -15.26 -2.17 -26.94
C LEU A 463 -13.89 -2.86 -26.92
N PRO A 464 -13.18 -2.89 -25.76
CA PRO A 464 -11.95 -3.63 -25.64
C PRO A 464 -12.19 -5.14 -25.84
N GLU A 465 -11.32 -5.77 -26.63
CA GLU A 465 -11.30 -7.23 -26.79
C GLU A 465 -10.68 -7.86 -25.55
N GLU A 466 -11.32 -8.87 -24.99
CA GLU A 466 -10.74 -9.68 -23.93
C GLU A 466 -9.71 -10.65 -24.54
N LEU A 467 -8.46 -10.23 -24.50
CA LEU A 467 -7.33 -11.11 -24.88
C LEU A 467 -7.17 -12.11 -23.71
N GLY A 468 -7.54 -13.38 -23.93
CA GLY A 468 -7.29 -14.44 -22.97
C GLY A 468 -5.83 -14.40 -22.53
N GLU A 469 -5.57 -14.57 -21.23
CA GLU A 469 -4.21 -14.76 -20.71
C GLU A 469 -3.54 -15.85 -21.53
N THR A 470 -2.54 -15.48 -22.28
CA THR A 470 -1.63 -16.44 -22.94
C THR A 470 -0.90 -17.19 -21.83
N GLU A 471 -1.27 -18.48 -21.64
CA GLU A 471 -0.54 -19.44 -20.80
C GLU A 471 0.97 -19.52 -21.09
#